data_8229935e9b8627cb2d691142795fe9e0
#
_entry.id   8229935e9b8627cb2d691142795fe9e0
#
_cell.length_a   1.000
_cell.length_b   1.000
_cell.length_c   1.000
_cell.angle_alpha   90.00
_cell.angle_beta   90.00
_cell.angle_gamma   90.00
#
_symmetry.space_group_name_H-M   'P 1'
#
loop_
_entity.id
_entity.type
_entity.pdbx_description
1 polymer ?
#
loop_
_entity_poly.entity_id
_entity_poly.type
_entity_poly.pdbx_seq_one_letter_code
_entity_poly.pdbx_strand_id
1 'polypeptide(L)'
;MIPKVNISFLTESDSLEDVYSVVNDTKHSRYPVFNSDKDKVTGILHVKDMLGSAEDKFNLNTILREAKHVPESQSVTSLLEDFKKDKAHLAIVLDEYGVISGLITIEDILEEIVGEIEDEFYEEKNNEIIKINDKEFIVSSTIEKEKFEEFFSFQLNCPDVETLGGFVLKEIGHLPKVCLLYTSPSPRD
;
A
#
# COMPACT_ATOMS: atom_id res chain seq x y z
N MET A 1 8.51 -2.83 1.10
CA MET A 1 8.88 -2.38 -0.28
C MET A 1 7.66 -2.48 -1.20
N ILE A 2 7.40 -1.46 -2.00
CA ILE A 2 6.30 -1.41 -2.97
C ILE A 2 6.80 -1.89 -4.33
N PRO A 3 6.27 -2.99 -4.90
CA PRO A 3 6.66 -3.48 -6.22
C PRO A 3 6.35 -2.47 -7.33
N LYS A 4 7.14 -2.48 -8.43
CA LYS A 4 7.00 -1.56 -9.57
C LYS A 4 5.57 -1.45 -10.10
N VAL A 5 4.84 -2.56 -10.17
CA VAL A 5 3.45 -2.60 -10.69
C VAL A 5 2.44 -1.83 -9.83
N ASN A 6 2.75 -1.59 -8.57
CA ASN A 6 1.88 -0.91 -7.61
C ASN A 6 2.31 0.54 -7.33
N ILE A 7 3.37 1.02 -8.01
CA ILE A 7 3.85 2.38 -7.81
C ILE A 7 2.92 3.37 -8.51
N SER A 8 2.40 4.34 -7.75
CA SER A 8 1.81 5.56 -8.34
C SER A 8 2.93 6.47 -8.81
N PHE A 9 3.01 6.72 -10.10
CA PHE A 9 4.09 7.48 -10.72
C PHE A 9 3.57 8.57 -11.66
N LEU A 10 4.46 9.48 -12.02
CA LEU A 10 4.23 10.54 -13.00
C LEU A 10 5.22 10.36 -14.16
N THR A 11 4.95 11.00 -15.28
CA THR A 11 5.86 11.08 -16.43
C THR A 11 6.34 12.51 -16.65
N GLU A 12 7.53 12.66 -17.25
CA GLU A 12 8.12 13.98 -17.55
C GLU A 12 7.19 14.87 -18.41
N SER A 13 6.31 14.24 -19.19
CA SER A 13 5.40 14.90 -20.11
C SER A 13 4.05 15.27 -19.50
N ASP A 14 3.79 14.90 -18.25
CA ASP A 14 2.52 15.16 -17.60
C ASP A 14 2.30 16.66 -17.41
N SER A 15 1.09 17.11 -17.73
CA SER A 15 0.65 18.48 -17.47
C SER A 15 0.40 18.70 -15.97
N LEU A 16 0.28 19.97 -15.58
CA LEU A 16 -0.07 20.30 -14.20
C LEU A 16 -1.41 19.68 -13.77
N GLU A 17 -2.39 19.65 -14.68
CA GLU A 17 -3.70 19.04 -14.44
C GLU A 17 -3.60 17.52 -14.21
N ASP A 18 -2.80 16.82 -15.03
CA ASP A 18 -2.55 15.37 -14.87
C ASP A 18 -1.90 15.08 -13.52
N VAL A 19 -0.90 15.87 -13.14
CA VAL A 19 -0.23 15.74 -11.84
C VAL A 19 -1.21 15.95 -10.68
N TYR A 20 -2.06 16.99 -10.75
CA TYR A 20 -3.08 17.22 -9.72
C TYR A 20 -4.09 16.08 -9.64
N SER A 21 -4.50 15.51 -10.76
CA SER A 21 -5.40 14.36 -10.77
C SER A 21 -4.80 13.18 -10.00
N VAL A 22 -3.57 12.79 -10.35
CA VAL A 22 -2.87 11.68 -9.67
C VAL A 22 -2.67 11.95 -8.17
N VAL A 23 -2.27 13.18 -7.82
CA VAL A 23 -2.05 13.58 -6.42
C VAL A 23 -3.35 13.55 -5.60
N ASN A 24 -4.46 14.03 -6.18
CA ASN A 24 -5.75 14.02 -5.49
C ASN A 24 -6.32 12.62 -5.30
N ASP A 25 -6.09 11.73 -6.26
CA ASP A 25 -6.59 10.36 -6.21
C ASP A 25 -5.80 9.50 -5.21
N THR A 26 -4.47 9.63 -5.20
CA THR A 26 -3.58 8.76 -4.43
C THR A 26 -3.11 9.36 -3.11
N LYS A 27 -3.14 10.69 -2.96
CA LYS A 27 -2.79 11.46 -1.73
C LYS A 27 -1.41 11.19 -1.16
N HIS A 28 -0.47 10.73 -1.97
CA HIS A 28 0.91 10.58 -1.52
C HIS A 28 1.64 11.93 -1.44
N SER A 29 2.70 11.99 -0.65
CA SER A 29 3.54 13.20 -0.53
C SER A 29 4.64 13.28 -1.58
N ARG A 30 5.05 12.14 -2.15
CA ARG A 30 6.18 12.01 -3.09
C ARG A 30 5.84 11.04 -4.21
N TYR A 31 6.22 11.43 -5.42
CA TYR A 31 5.97 10.64 -6.62
C TYR A 31 7.25 10.48 -7.42
N PRO A 32 7.65 9.25 -7.77
CA PRO A 32 8.69 9.04 -8.75
C PRO A 32 8.20 9.52 -10.12
N VAL A 33 9.07 10.24 -10.82
CA VAL A 33 8.83 10.72 -12.19
C VAL A 33 9.68 9.90 -13.12
N PHE A 34 9.02 9.25 -14.06
CA PHE A 34 9.67 8.42 -15.07
C PHE A 34 9.87 9.19 -16.37
N ASN A 35 10.89 8.77 -17.12
CA ASN A 35 11.03 9.18 -18.51
C ASN A 35 9.86 8.66 -19.36
N SER A 36 9.76 9.10 -20.61
CA SER A 36 8.68 8.75 -21.53
C SER A 36 8.55 7.24 -21.77
N ASP A 37 9.66 6.51 -21.73
CA ASP A 37 9.68 5.04 -21.93
C ASP A 37 9.35 4.25 -20.66
N LYS A 38 9.21 4.92 -19.51
CA LYS A 38 8.89 4.33 -18.20
C LYS A 38 9.90 3.28 -17.70
N ASP A 39 11.12 3.34 -18.16
CA ASP A 39 12.19 2.43 -17.76
C ASP A 39 13.19 3.07 -16.79
N LYS A 40 13.18 4.41 -16.69
CA LYS A 40 14.13 5.16 -15.89
C LYS A 40 13.44 6.25 -15.08
N VAL A 41 13.83 6.36 -13.82
CA VAL A 41 13.35 7.46 -12.94
C VAL A 41 14.24 8.68 -13.18
N THR A 42 13.62 9.78 -13.58
CA THR A 42 14.29 11.08 -13.79
C THR A 42 14.48 11.83 -12.48
N GLY A 43 13.53 11.67 -11.54
CA GLY A 43 13.58 12.31 -10.25
C GLY A 43 12.36 12.01 -9.39
N ILE A 44 12.28 12.66 -8.25
CA ILE A 44 11.16 12.56 -7.31
C ILE A 44 10.47 13.93 -7.21
N LEU A 45 9.19 13.98 -7.52
CA LEU A 45 8.35 15.13 -7.21
C LEU A 45 7.94 15.08 -5.74
N HIS A 46 8.18 16.15 -5.01
CA HIS A 46 7.57 16.39 -3.71
C HIS A 46 6.39 17.33 -3.89
N VAL A 47 5.18 16.92 -3.50
CA VAL A 47 3.94 17.69 -3.71
C VAL A 47 4.03 19.13 -3.18
N LYS A 48 4.74 19.35 -2.07
CA LYS A 48 4.95 20.70 -1.52
C LYS A 48 5.71 21.63 -2.46
N ASP A 49 6.56 21.10 -3.36
CA ASP A 49 7.34 21.91 -4.29
C ASP A 49 6.47 22.45 -5.44
N MET A 50 5.25 21.91 -5.61
CA MET A 50 4.25 22.42 -6.55
C MET A 50 3.55 23.69 -6.03
N LEU A 51 3.58 23.94 -4.71
CA LEU A 51 2.88 25.07 -4.10
C LEU A 51 3.53 26.38 -4.57
N GLY A 52 2.76 27.16 -5.33
CA GLY A 52 3.22 28.42 -5.90
C GLY A 52 3.68 28.35 -7.36
N SER A 53 3.61 27.19 -7.99
CA SER A 53 3.83 27.05 -9.43
C SER A 53 2.61 27.63 -10.17
N ALA A 54 2.83 28.66 -11.01
CA ALA A 54 1.79 29.21 -11.86
C ALA A 54 1.60 28.29 -13.09
N GLU A 55 0.37 28.08 -13.52
CA GLU A 55 0.03 27.20 -14.65
C GLU A 55 0.82 27.52 -15.93
N ASP A 56 0.99 28.80 -16.23
CA ASP A 56 1.69 29.27 -17.45
C ASP A 56 3.19 28.95 -17.50
N LYS A 57 3.81 28.51 -16.39
CA LYS A 57 5.25 28.26 -16.27
C LYS A 57 5.57 26.91 -15.63
N PHE A 58 4.58 26.04 -15.49
CA PHE A 58 4.81 24.74 -14.89
C PHE A 58 5.73 23.90 -15.78
N ASN A 59 6.84 23.50 -15.22
CA ASN A 59 7.76 22.53 -15.81
C ASN A 59 8.20 21.54 -14.74
N LEU A 60 7.65 20.33 -14.83
CA LEU A 60 7.88 19.28 -13.85
C LEU A 60 9.38 19.06 -13.60
N ASN A 61 10.20 19.04 -14.67
CA ASN A 61 11.63 18.79 -14.59
C ASN A 61 12.41 19.84 -13.76
N THR A 62 11.88 21.04 -13.59
CA THR A 62 12.58 22.09 -12.81
C THR A 62 12.41 21.97 -11.30
N ILE A 63 11.41 21.19 -10.85
CA ILE A 63 11.06 21.01 -9.43
C ILE A 63 11.36 19.61 -8.93
N LEU A 64 11.93 18.74 -9.79
CA LEU A 64 12.30 17.39 -9.37
C LEU A 64 13.51 17.42 -8.45
N ARG A 65 13.47 16.55 -7.45
CA ARG A 65 14.60 16.22 -6.60
C ARG A 65 15.30 14.98 -7.11
N GLU A 66 16.60 14.87 -6.82
CA GLU A 66 17.37 13.68 -7.19
C GLU A 66 16.77 12.42 -6.55
N ALA A 67 16.62 11.37 -7.35
CA ALA A 67 16.15 10.08 -6.87
C ALA A 67 17.31 9.27 -6.29
N LYS A 68 17.18 8.82 -5.04
CA LYS A 68 18.12 7.87 -4.44
C LYS A 68 17.87 6.49 -5.03
N HIS A 69 18.90 5.82 -5.50
CA HIS A 69 18.85 4.45 -6.02
C HIS A 69 19.60 3.52 -5.07
N VAL A 70 19.01 2.36 -4.81
CA VAL A 70 19.57 1.35 -3.90
C VAL A 70 19.43 -0.04 -4.51
N PRO A 71 20.39 -0.94 -4.34
CA PRO A 71 20.26 -2.32 -4.80
C PRO A 71 19.29 -3.10 -3.90
N GLU A 72 18.56 -4.04 -4.50
CA GLU A 72 17.63 -4.92 -3.78
C GLU A 72 18.32 -5.74 -2.67
N SER A 73 19.62 -6.04 -2.84
CA SER A 73 20.42 -6.77 -1.86
C SER A 73 20.88 -5.94 -0.65
N GLN A 74 20.57 -4.63 -0.60
CA GLN A 74 20.98 -3.78 0.51
C GLN A 74 20.23 -4.15 1.79
N SER A 75 20.96 -4.25 2.91
CA SER A 75 20.32 -4.54 4.20
C SER A 75 19.47 -3.34 4.69
N VAL A 76 18.37 -3.65 5.35
CA VAL A 76 17.44 -2.65 5.91
C VAL A 76 18.15 -1.69 6.86
N THR A 77 19.07 -2.19 7.70
CA THR A 77 19.84 -1.37 8.64
C THR A 77 20.72 -0.35 7.91
N SER A 78 21.46 -0.79 6.87
CA SER A 78 22.29 0.11 6.06
C SER A 78 21.45 1.15 5.31
N LEU A 79 20.30 0.74 4.79
CA LEU A 79 19.37 1.65 4.10
C LEU A 79 18.81 2.72 5.04
N LEU A 80 18.49 2.36 6.29
CA LEU A 80 18.03 3.31 7.30
C LEU A 80 19.12 4.35 7.65
N GLU A 81 20.37 3.92 7.75
CA GLU A 81 21.50 4.84 7.97
C GLU A 81 21.66 5.81 6.79
N ASP A 82 21.53 5.29 5.56
CA ASP A 82 21.57 6.11 4.35
C ASP A 82 20.43 7.13 4.31
N PHE A 83 19.22 6.74 4.63
CA PHE A 83 18.07 7.66 4.70
C PHE A 83 18.29 8.78 5.72
N LYS A 84 18.85 8.46 6.90
CA LYS A 84 19.17 9.46 7.92
C LYS A 84 20.25 10.43 7.45
N LYS A 85 21.31 9.92 6.83
CA LYS A 85 22.45 10.71 6.33
C LYS A 85 22.02 11.66 5.24
N ASP A 86 21.30 11.17 4.24
CA ASP A 86 20.93 11.91 3.04
C ASP A 86 19.60 12.69 3.22
N LYS A 87 18.95 12.54 4.37
CA LYS A 87 17.61 13.09 4.66
C LYS A 87 16.59 12.70 3.57
N ALA A 88 16.79 11.51 3.00
CA ALA A 88 15.88 10.94 2.02
C ALA A 88 14.76 10.18 2.74
N HIS A 89 13.58 10.14 2.13
CA HIS A 89 12.41 9.43 2.66
C HIS A 89 11.91 8.36 1.69
N LEU A 90 12.48 8.32 0.49
CA LEU A 90 12.11 7.39 -0.58
C LEU A 90 13.35 7.03 -1.36
N ALA A 91 13.50 5.76 -1.73
CA ALA A 91 14.53 5.27 -2.64
C ALA A 91 13.92 4.35 -3.70
N ILE A 92 14.50 4.38 -4.89
CA ILE A 92 14.18 3.48 -5.99
C ILE A 92 15.04 2.23 -5.84
N VAL A 93 14.42 1.07 -5.85
CA VAL A 93 15.10 -0.22 -5.71
C VAL A 93 15.41 -0.79 -7.08
N LEU A 94 16.66 -1.18 -7.28
CA LEU A 94 17.17 -1.76 -8.51
C LEU A 94 17.55 -3.22 -8.31
N ASP A 95 17.25 -4.06 -9.30
CA ASP A 95 17.72 -5.45 -9.37
C ASP A 95 19.21 -5.54 -9.79
N GLU A 96 19.73 -6.75 -9.95
CA GLU A 96 21.11 -7.04 -10.33
C GLU A 96 21.45 -6.55 -11.77
N TYR A 97 20.44 -6.28 -12.57
CA TYR A 97 20.58 -5.79 -13.95
C TYR A 97 20.41 -4.27 -14.06
N GLY A 98 20.17 -3.59 -12.92
CA GLY A 98 19.89 -2.15 -12.88
C GLY A 98 18.47 -1.78 -13.32
N VAL A 99 17.57 -2.74 -13.39
CA VAL A 99 16.16 -2.50 -13.68
C VAL A 99 15.41 -2.16 -12.39
N ILE A 100 14.42 -1.28 -12.48
CA ILE A 100 13.60 -0.87 -11.34
C ILE A 100 12.70 -2.02 -10.91
N SER A 101 12.93 -2.56 -9.72
CA SER A 101 12.12 -3.58 -9.05
C SER A 101 10.96 -2.95 -8.29
N GLY A 102 11.19 -1.78 -7.69
CA GLY A 102 10.20 -1.15 -6.86
C GLY A 102 10.67 0.16 -6.24
N LEU A 103 9.98 0.59 -5.20
CA LEU A 103 10.43 1.66 -4.32
C LEU A 103 10.32 1.24 -2.85
N ILE A 104 11.06 1.91 -2.00
CA ILE A 104 11.00 1.74 -0.56
C ILE A 104 11.01 3.09 0.13
N THR A 105 10.21 3.24 1.17
CA THR A 105 10.13 4.45 1.98
C THR A 105 10.76 4.24 3.35
N ILE A 106 11.07 5.32 4.06
CA ILE A 106 11.55 5.22 5.43
C ILE A 106 10.45 4.68 6.35
N GLU A 107 9.21 4.99 6.03
CA GLU A 107 8.02 4.50 6.71
C GLU A 107 7.95 2.96 6.64
N ASP A 108 8.14 2.35 5.46
CA ASP A 108 8.20 0.87 5.28
C ASP A 108 9.29 0.24 6.17
N ILE A 109 10.43 0.92 6.31
CA ILE A 109 11.55 0.40 7.12
C ILE A 109 11.22 0.49 8.61
N LEU A 110 10.59 1.59 9.03
CA LEU A 110 10.20 1.78 10.42
C LEU A 110 9.11 0.80 10.83
N GLU A 111 8.17 0.53 9.95
CA GLU A 111 7.12 -0.48 10.16
C GLU A 111 7.72 -1.88 10.38
N GLU A 112 8.72 -2.28 9.57
CA GLU A 112 9.41 -3.56 9.73
C GLU A 112 10.20 -3.69 11.05
N ILE A 113 10.71 -2.57 11.58
CA ILE A 113 11.54 -2.57 12.81
C ILE A 113 10.68 -2.45 14.07
N VAL A 114 9.64 -1.64 14.03
CA VAL A 114 8.81 -1.27 15.20
C VAL A 114 7.56 -2.12 15.27
N GLY A 115 7.15 -2.78 14.18
CA GLY A 115 5.83 -3.33 13.97
C GLY A 115 4.83 -2.22 13.61
N GLU A 116 3.60 -2.59 13.38
CA GLU A 116 2.53 -1.60 13.16
C GLU A 116 2.50 -0.64 14.35
N ILE A 117 2.86 0.63 14.12
CA ILE A 117 2.63 1.68 15.10
C ILE A 117 1.13 1.92 15.04
N GLU A 118 0.39 1.41 16.01
CA GLU A 118 -1.02 1.77 16.20
C GLU A 118 -1.07 3.29 16.42
N ASP A 119 -1.30 4.04 15.34
CA ASP A 119 -1.57 5.47 15.39
C ASP A 119 -2.94 5.62 16.08
N GLU A 120 -2.97 6.24 17.25
CA GLU A 120 -4.21 6.54 18.01
C GLU A 120 -5.26 7.32 17.18
N PHE A 121 -4.92 7.72 15.94
CA PHE A 121 -5.75 8.47 14.99
C PHE A 121 -6.18 7.70 13.74
N TYR A 122 -5.78 6.42 13.57
CA TYR A 122 -6.14 5.60 12.40
C TYR A 122 -7.18 4.51 12.72
N GLU A 123 -8.22 4.85 13.48
CA GLU A 123 -9.37 3.94 13.70
C GLU A 123 -10.23 3.68 12.45
N GLU A 124 -9.98 4.32 11.30
CA GLU A 124 -10.97 4.29 10.20
C GLU A 124 -10.59 3.47 8.95
N LYS A 125 -9.41 2.85 8.84
CA LYS A 125 -9.04 2.16 7.59
C LYS A 125 -8.75 0.65 7.67
N ASN A 126 -8.68 0.06 8.85
CA ASN A 126 -8.53 -1.39 9.01
C ASN A 126 -9.62 -2.01 9.90
N ASN A 127 -10.85 -1.54 9.79
CA ASN A 127 -11.95 -2.27 10.41
C ASN A 127 -12.21 -3.57 9.64
N GLU A 128 -11.36 -4.59 9.89
CA GLU A 128 -11.58 -5.96 9.39
C GLU A 128 -12.96 -6.46 9.83
N ILE A 129 -13.52 -5.87 10.91
CA ILE A 129 -14.86 -6.15 11.41
C ILE A 129 -15.59 -4.82 11.66
N ILE A 130 -16.63 -4.55 10.89
CA ILE A 130 -17.51 -3.38 11.06
C ILE A 130 -18.85 -3.85 11.63
N LYS A 131 -19.23 -3.37 12.81
CA LYS A 131 -20.52 -3.65 13.41
C LYS A 131 -21.58 -2.73 12.79
N ILE A 132 -22.59 -3.30 12.12
CA ILE A 132 -23.76 -2.56 11.59
C ILE A 132 -24.81 -2.42 12.67
N ASN A 133 -25.13 -3.55 13.35
CA ASN A 133 -26.04 -3.60 14.49
C ASN A 133 -25.68 -4.80 15.39
N ASP A 134 -26.48 -5.07 16.43
CA ASP A 134 -26.15 -6.12 17.41
C ASP A 134 -26.15 -7.55 16.83
N LYS A 135 -26.62 -7.74 15.61
CA LYS A 135 -26.73 -9.06 14.95
C LYS A 135 -26.05 -9.11 13.58
N GLU A 136 -25.57 -7.98 13.08
CA GLU A 136 -25.04 -7.88 11.72
C GLU A 136 -23.67 -7.19 11.74
N PHE A 137 -22.71 -7.83 11.08
CA PHE A 137 -21.35 -7.36 10.96
C PHE A 137 -20.91 -7.47 9.48
N ILE A 138 -20.11 -6.53 9.02
CA ILE A 138 -19.32 -6.67 7.79
C ILE A 138 -17.93 -7.09 8.22
N VAL A 139 -17.44 -8.20 7.67
CA VAL A 139 -16.13 -8.76 8.01
C VAL A 139 -15.30 -8.92 6.74
N SER A 140 -14.03 -8.49 6.79
CA SER A 140 -13.11 -8.71 5.67
C SER A 140 -12.87 -10.20 5.45
N SER A 141 -12.87 -10.64 4.21
CA SER A 141 -12.53 -12.03 3.87
C SER A 141 -11.06 -12.37 4.15
N THR A 142 -10.21 -11.36 4.28
CA THR A 142 -8.76 -11.50 4.53
C THR A 142 -8.42 -11.56 6.02
N ILE A 143 -9.41 -11.36 6.92
CA ILE A 143 -9.17 -11.44 8.36
C ILE A 143 -8.64 -12.82 8.74
N GLU A 144 -7.63 -12.85 9.60
CA GLU A 144 -7.09 -14.07 10.15
C GLU A 144 -8.15 -14.81 10.98
N LYS A 145 -8.16 -16.13 10.84
CA LYS A 145 -9.10 -16.99 11.54
C LYS A 145 -9.07 -16.78 13.06
N GLU A 146 -7.88 -16.68 13.64
CA GLU A 146 -7.65 -16.48 15.07
C GLU A 146 -8.28 -15.18 15.57
N LYS A 147 -8.11 -14.08 14.85
CA LYS A 147 -8.72 -12.78 15.18
C LYS A 147 -10.25 -12.83 15.12
N PHE A 148 -10.78 -13.52 14.11
CA PHE A 148 -12.23 -13.72 13.99
C PHE A 148 -12.79 -14.54 15.15
N GLU A 149 -12.15 -15.66 15.48
CA GLU A 149 -12.53 -16.55 16.58
C GLU A 149 -12.50 -15.83 17.94
N GLU A 150 -11.48 -15.00 18.17
CA GLU A 150 -11.34 -14.20 19.39
C GLU A 150 -12.47 -13.16 19.52
N PHE A 151 -12.72 -12.40 18.44
CA PHE A 151 -13.74 -11.34 18.44
C PHE A 151 -15.16 -11.87 18.69
N PHE A 152 -15.52 -12.98 18.03
CA PHE A 152 -16.87 -13.56 18.15
C PHE A 152 -16.97 -14.63 19.24
N SER A 153 -15.88 -14.95 19.92
CA SER A 153 -15.81 -16.06 20.91
C SER A 153 -16.36 -17.37 20.35
N PHE A 154 -16.05 -17.66 19.07
CA PHE A 154 -16.56 -18.80 18.32
C PHE A 154 -15.42 -19.49 17.60
N GLN A 155 -15.32 -20.83 17.68
CA GLN A 155 -14.28 -21.61 17.03
C GLN A 155 -14.71 -22.18 15.68
N LEU A 156 -13.95 -21.88 14.65
CA LEU A 156 -14.07 -22.47 13.31
C LEU A 156 -13.25 -23.78 13.28
N ASN A 157 -13.91 -24.94 13.35
CA ASN A 157 -13.26 -26.25 13.34
C ASN A 157 -12.68 -26.58 11.93
N CYS A 158 -11.70 -25.81 11.49
CA CYS A 158 -11.06 -25.96 10.18
C CYS A 158 -9.56 -25.66 10.27
N PRO A 159 -8.72 -26.70 10.54
CA PRO A 159 -7.28 -26.48 10.75
C PRO A 159 -6.50 -26.08 9.50
N ASP A 160 -7.07 -26.33 8.30
CA ASP A 160 -6.38 -26.17 7.03
C ASP A 160 -6.58 -24.79 6.39
N VAL A 161 -7.20 -23.82 7.10
CA VAL A 161 -7.45 -22.46 6.58
C VAL A 161 -6.98 -21.39 7.56
N GLU A 162 -6.35 -20.37 7.03
CA GLU A 162 -5.75 -19.28 7.79
C GLU A 162 -6.65 -18.02 7.83
N THR A 163 -7.60 -17.89 6.87
CA THR A 163 -8.46 -16.71 6.75
C THR A 163 -9.94 -17.07 6.72
N LEU A 164 -10.80 -16.12 7.10
CA LEU A 164 -12.26 -16.28 7.02
C LEU A 164 -12.72 -16.57 5.58
N GLY A 165 -12.13 -15.89 4.59
CA GLY A 165 -12.43 -16.14 3.18
C GLY A 165 -12.11 -17.57 2.74
N GLY A 166 -11.00 -18.11 3.20
CA GLY A 166 -10.62 -19.50 2.96
C GLY A 166 -11.63 -20.49 3.58
N PHE A 167 -12.09 -20.21 4.79
CA PHE A 167 -13.14 -20.99 5.44
C PHE A 167 -14.45 -20.99 4.64
N VAL A 168 -14.94 -19.81 4.25
CA VAL A 168 -16.16 -19.66 3.46
C VAL A 168 -16.07 -20.36 2.12
N LEU A 169 -14.92 -20.25 1.41
CA LEU A 169 -14.67 -20.97 0.15
C LEU A 169 -14.73 -22.49 0.32
N LYS A 170 -14.19 -23.00 1.41
CA LYS A 170 -14.20 -24.43 1.71
C LYS A 170 -15.62 -24.94 1.99
N GLU A 171 -16.42 -24.18 2.76
CA GLU A 171 -17.81 -24.53 3.06
C GLU A 171 -18.72 -24.46 1.82
N ILE A 172 -18.57 -23.45 0.97
CA ILE A 172 -19.41 -23.25 -0.21
C ILE A 172 -18.94 -24.13 -1.39
N GLY A 173 -17.64 -24.47 -1.44
CA GLY A 173 -17.06 -25.29 -2.51
C GLY A 173 -16.83 -24.57 -3.85
N HIS A 174 -17.15 -23.29 -3.95
CA HIS A 174 -16.91 -22.45 -5.13
C HIS A 174 -16.79 -20.97 -4.74
N LEU A 175 -16.24 -20.14 -5.64
CA LEU A 175 -16.15 -18.69 -5.41
C LEU A 175 -17.54 -18.07 -5.27
N PRO A 176 -17.83 -17.39 -4.16
CA PRO A 176 -19.10 -16.71 -3.96
C PRO A 176 -19.29 -15.61 -5.00
N LYS A 177 -20.53 -15.45 -5.49
CA LYS A 177 -20.88 -14.36 -6.39
C LYS A 177 -21.36 -13.17 -5.59
N VAL A 178 -21.02 -11.98 -6.04
CA VAL A 178 -21.46 -10.70 -5.42
C VAL A 178 -23.00 -10.66 -5.39
N CYS A 179 -23.55 -10.15 -4.30
CA CYS A 179 -24.99 -9.98 -4.07
C CYS A 179 -25.80 -11.29 -3.93
N LEU A 180 -25.17 -12.43 -3.70
CA LEU A 180 -25.90 -13.66 -3.35
C LEU A 180 -25.84 -13.88 -1.83
N LEU A 181 -26.97 -14.30 -1.28
CA LEU A 181 -27.07 -14.73 0.11
C LEU A 181 -26.78 -16.22 0.22
N TYR A 182 -25.80 -16.59 1.01
CA TYR A 182 -25.48 -17.98 1.35
C TYR A 182 -25.84 -18.23 2.81
N THR A 183 -26.62 -19.26 3.08
CA THR A 183 -27.00 -19.66 4.43
C THR A 183 -26.40 -21.02 4.75
N SER A 184 -25.64 -21.10 5.85
CA SER A 184 -25.24 -22.39 6.41
C SER A 184 -26.41 -22.99 7.20
N PRO A 185 -26.69 -24.29 7.10
CA PRO A 185 -27.67 -24.93 7.97
C PRO A 185 -27.19 -24.79 9.42
N SER A 186 -28.03 -24.17 10.27
CA SER A 186 -27.77 -24.13 11.71
C SER A 186 -27.57 -25.54 12.22
N PRO A 187 -26.55 -25.80 13.08
CA PRO A 187 -26.49 -27.07 13.79
C PRO A 187 -27.81 -27.20 14.55
N ARG A 188 -28.60 -28.21 14.24
CA ARG A 188 -29.81 -28.53 15.04
C ARG A 188 -29.32 -29.06 16.38
N ASP A 189 -29.86 -28.51 17.45
CA ASP A 189 -29.76 -29.00 18.82
C ASP A 189 -30.05 -30.50 18.93
#